data_7f16f891053b2d9db04480c03f0ffb87
#
_entry.id   7f16f891053b2d9db04480c03f0ffb87
#
_cell.length_a   1.000
_cell.length_b   1.000
_cell.length_c   1.000
_cell.angle_alpha   90.00
_cell.angle_beta   90.00
_cell.angle_gamma   90.00
#
_symmetry.space_group_name_H-M   'P 1'
#
loop_
_entity.id
_entity.type
_entity.pdbx_description
1 polymer ?
#
loop_
_entity_poly.entity_id
_entity_poly.type
_entity_poly.pdbx_seq_one_letter_code
_entity_poly.pdbx_strand_id
1 'polypeptide(L)'
;MKHKAFLACMGLLVIAAILAAFAVQKEQLKNARKSLTEAEFKIAAYVESQELQKQRIEKLAEIGDQSAKELRDAHDEINRLADSLRSGPKRVFVKASCPKTVSDSTTTGSVGNAGAAQLSDTAREDYLHLRRMIVDNEQQIKYLQSYIKTQCMVNQ
;
A
#
# COMPACT_ATOMS: atom_id res chain seq x y z
N MET A 1 78.39 -30.98 -35.31
CA MET A 1 77.96 -29.77 -34.48
C MET A 1 76.58 -29.27 -34.81
N LYS A 2 76.10 -29.31 -36.05
CA LYS A 2 74.79 -28.78 -36.49
C LYS A 2 73.57 -29.48 -35.84
N HIS A 3 73.58 -30.79 -35.60
CA HIS A 3 72.48 -31.53 -34.96
C HIS A 3 72.24 -31.16 -33.47
N LYS A 4 73.32 -30.87 -32.72
CA LYS A 4 73.23 -30.49 -31.30
C LYS A 4 72.61 -29.10 -31.15
N ALA A 5 72.91 -28.17 -32.05
CA ALA A 5 72.30 -26.83 -32.09
C ALA A 5 70.84 -26.90 -32.48
N PHE A 6 70.44 -27.75 -33.41
CA PHE A 6 69.05 -27.95 -33.81
C PHE A 6 68.19 -28.53 -32.68
N LEU A 7 68.68 -29.53 -31.96
CA LEU A 7 68.04 -30.12 -30.79
C LEU A 7 67.86 -29.09 -29.64
N ALA A 8 68.83 -28.22 -29.43
CA ALA A 8 68.74 -27.15 -28.42
C ALA A 8 67.70 -26.09 -28.81
N CYS A 9 67.64 -25.71 -30.08
CA CYS A 9 66.59 -24.79 -30.57
C CYS A 9 65.18 -25.38 -30.43
N MET A 10 64.97 -26.64 -30.76
CA MET A 10 63.67 -27.32 -30.58
C MET A 10 63.26 -27.40 -29.12
N GLY A 11 64.22 -27.69 -28.21
CA GLY A 11 63.95 -27.66 -26.76
C GLY A 11 63.52 -26.32 -26.26
N LEU A 12 64.14 -25.23 -26.70
CA LEU A 12 63.77 -23.86 -26.32
C LEU A 12 62.37 -23.49 -26.84
N LEU A 13 61.99 -23.90 -28.04
CA LEU A 13 60.65 -23.66 -28.59
C LEU A 13 59.57 -24.41 -27.80
N VAL A 14 59.81 -25.64 -27.38
CA VAL A 14 58.87 -26.40 -26.55
C VAL A 14 58.69 -25.74 -25.19
N ILE A 15 59.75 -25.30 -24.55
CA ILE A 15 59.67 -24.57 -23.25
C ILE A 15 58.88 -23.25 -23.40
N ALA A 16 59.14 -22.49 -24.46
CA ALA A 16 58.43 -21.26 -24.74
C ALA A 16 56.94 -21.52 -24.96
N ALA A 17 56.57 -22.59 -25.69
CA ALA A 17 55.18 -22.99 -25.90
C ALA A 17 54.46 -23.37 -24.59
N ILE A 18 55.15 -24.11 -23.70
CA ILE A 18 54.61 -24.48 -22.37
C ILE A 18 54.38 -23.24 -21.50
N LEU A 19 55.36 -22.31 -21.49
CA LEU A 19 55.22 -21.08 -20.73
C LEU A 19 54.08 -20.19 -21.24
N ALA A 20 53.89 -20.10 -22.56
CA ALA A 20 52.78 -19.38 -23.18
C ALA A 20 51.42 -20.02 -22.83
N ALA A 21 51.33 -21.37 -22.88
CA ALA A 21 50.12 -22.08 -22.50
C ALA A 21 49.78 -21.84 -21.00
N PHE A 22 50.78 -21.83 -20.14
CA PHE A 22 50.59 -21.56 -18.70
C PHE A 22 50.16 -20.13 -18.44
N ALA A 23 50.66 -19.15 -19.17
CA ALA A 23 50.25 -17.76 -19.09
C ALA A 23 48.77 -17.57 -19.50
N VAL A 24 48.33 -18.21 -20.60
CA VAL A 24 46.96 -18.20 -21.07
C VAL A 24 46.01 -18.85 -20.06
N GLN A 25 46.37 -19.99 -19.47
CA GLN A 25 45.57 -20.64 -18.43
C GLN A 25 45.44 -19.77 -17.18
N LYS A 26 46.50 -19.09 -16.78
CA LYS A 26 46.47 -18.17 -15.63
C LYS A 26 45.51 -16.97 -15.88
N GLU A 27 45.52 -16.41 -17.09
CA GLU A 27 44.64 -15.33 -17.49
C GLU A 27 43.16 -15.78 -17.54
N GLN A 28 42.91 -16.97 -18.10
CA GLN A 28 41.56 -17.57 -18.12
C GLN A 28 41.01 -17.80 -16.69
N LEU A 29 41.85 -18.33 -15.80
CA LEU A 29 41.47 -18.55 -14.41
C LEU A 29 41.15 -17.22 -13.67
N LYS A 30 41.96 -16.18 -13.93
CA LYS A 30 41.75 -14.84 -13.38
C LYS A 30 40.43 -14.24 -13.87
N ASN A 31 40.14 -14.37 -15.17
CA ASN A 31 38.89 -13.87 -15.75
C ASN A 31 37.67 -14.65 -15.23
N ALA A 32 37.77 -15.98 -15.11
CA ALA A 32 36.71 -16.80 -14.51
C ALA A 32 36.44 -16.43 -13.04
N ARG A 33 37.47 -16.13 -12.25
CA ARG A 33 37.30 -15.66 -10.87
C ARG A 33 36.62 -14.31 -10.82
N LYS A 34 36.96 -13.36 -11.71
CA LYS A 34 36.29 -12.06 -11.78
C LYS A 34 34.79 -12.20 -12.13
N SER A 35 34.50 -13.04 -13.13
CA SER A 35 33.06 -13.25 -13.49
C SER A 35 32.26 -13.93 -12.38
N LEU A 36 32.89 -14.81 -11.59
CA LEU A 36 32.26 -15.39 -10.41
C LEU A 36 31.94 -14.32 -9.34
N THR A 37 32.94 -13.49 -8.99
CA THR A 37 32.72 -12.43 -8.00
C THR A 37 31.69 -11.41 -8.45
N GLU A 38 31.64 -11.07 -9.74
CA GLU A 38 30.59 -10.20 -10.30
C GLU A 38 29.19 -10.87 -10.24
N ALA A 39 29.11 -12.16 -10.52
CA ALA A 39 27.88 -12.93 -10.42
C ALA A 39 27.38 -13.02 -8.97
N GLU A 40 28.28 -13.30 -8.02
CA GLU A 40 27.94 -13.30 -6.58
C GLU A 40 27.42 -11.95 -6.10
N PHE A 41 28.05 -10.86 -6.51
CA PHE A 41 27.60 -9.51 -6.17
C PHE A 41 26.22 -9.21 -6.74
N LYS A 42 25.96 -9.60 -7.99
CA LYS A 42 24.62 -9.45 -8.60
C LYS A 42 23.58 -10.28 -7.88
N ILE A 43 23.90 -11.53 -7.54
CA ILE A 43 22.97 -12.39 -6.77
C ILE A 43 22.65 -11.77 -5.42
N ALA A 44 23.65 -11.26 -4.69
CA ALA A 44 23.44 -10.60 -3.41
C ALA A 44 22.50 -9.37 -3.54
N ALA A 45 22.72 -8.53 -4.56
CA ALA A 45 21.86 -7.39 -4.84
C ALA A 45 20.42 -7.79 -5.21
N TYR A 46 20.24 -8.88 -5.97
CA TYR A 46 18.90 -9.41 -6.27
C TYR A 46 18.21 -9.96 -5.02
N VAL A 47 18.89 -10.69 -4.17
CA VAL A 47 18.33 -11.21 -2.91
C VAL A 47 17.89 -10.07 -2.01
N GLU A 48 18.72 -9.04 -1.85
CA GLU A 48 18.36 -7.83 -1.08
C GLU A 48 17.13 -7.13 -1.66
N SER A 49 17.08 -6.95 -2.98
CA SER A 49 15.92 -6.32 -3.64
C SER A 49 14.64 -7.12 -3.48
N GLN A 50 14.71 -8.45 -3.53
CA GLN A 50 13.57 -9.34 -3.29
C GLN A 50 13.08 -9.26 -1.84
N GLU A 51 13.98 -9.22 -0.87
CA GLU A 51 13.60 -9.09 0.54
C GLU A 51 12.89 -7.76 0.81
N LEU A 52 13.38 -6.65 0.24
CA LEU A 52 12.71 -5.36 0.30
C LEU A 52 11.32 -5.39 -0.33
N GLN A 53 11.16 -6.06 -1.48
CA GLN A 53 9.84 -6.23 -2.11
C GLN A 53 8.90 -7.05 -1.24
N LYS A 54 9.37 -8.14 -0.64
CA LYS A 54 8.60 -8.97 0.28
C LYS A 54 8.10 -8.16 1.48
N GLN A 55 8.98 -7.40 2.13
CA GLN A 55 8.60 -6.52 3.24
C GLN A 55 7.55 -5.49 2.85
N ARG A 56 7.64 -4.93 1.62
CA ARG A 56 6.63 -4.01 1.10
C ARG A 56 5.26 -4.68 0.90
N ILE A 57 5.27 -5.91 0.39
CA ILE A 57 4.02 -6.68 0.19
C ILE A 57 3.40 -7.02 1.54
N GLU A 58 4.18 -7.47 2.52
CA GLU A 58 3.71 -7.75 3.88
C GLU A 58 3.11 -6.50 4.54
N LYS A 59 3.78 -5.35 4.39
CA LYS A 59 3.28 -4.08 4.91
C LYS A 59 1.98 -3.64 4.23
N LEU A 60 1.84 -3.87 2.91
CA LEU A 60 0.59 -3.61 2.20
C LEU A 60 -0.56 -4.51 2.67
N ALA A 61 -0.28 -5.78 2.90
CA ALA A 61 -1.28 -6.71 3.44
C ALA A 61 -1.76 -6.26 4.82
N GLU A 62 -0.84 -5.87 5.71
CA GLU A 62 -1.17 -5.33 7.04
C GLU A 62 -2.07 -4.10 6.95
N ILE A 63 -1.72 -3.12 6.08
CA ILE A 63 -2.52 -1.91 5.86
C ILE A 63 -3.91 -2.26 5.29
N GLY A 64 -3.97 -3.24 4.38
CA GLY A 64 -5.23 -3.72 3.81
C GLY A 64 -6.14 -4.34 4.86
N ASP A 65 -5.61 -5.22 5.69
CA ASP A 65 -6.35 -5.89 6.77
C ASP A 65 -6.83 -4.90 7.82
N GLN A 66 -5.98 -3.95 8.22
CA GLN A 66 -6.35 -2.90 9.16
C GLN A 66 -7.47 -2.02 8.59
N SER A 67 -7.34 -1.55 7.34
CA SER A 67 -8.36 -0.73 6.68
C SER A 67 -9.69 -1.46 6.55
N ALA A 68 -9.67 -2.74 6.18
CA ALA A 68 -10.87 -3.57 6.11
C ALA A 68 -11.53 -3.77 7.48
N LYS A 69 -10.75 -3.87 8.54
CA LYS A 69 -11.27 -3.95 9.91
C LYS A 69 -11.92 -2.64 10.34
N GLU A 70 -11.24 -1.50 10.15
CA GLU A 70 -11.78 -0.19 10.50
C GLU A 70 -13.08 0.11 9.76
N LEU A 71 -13.17 -0.28 8.47
CA LEU A 71 -14.39 -0.14 7.68
C LEU A 71 -15.55 -0.99 8.24
N ARG A 72 -15.28 -2.24 8.61
CA ARG A 72 -16.30 -3.10 9.25
C ARG A 72 -16.79 -2.53 10.57
N ASP A 73 -15.86 -2.11 11.43
CA ASP A 73 -16.18 -1.53 12.73
C ASP A 73 -17.05 -0.27 12.58
N ALA A 74 -16.73 0.60 11.61
CA ALA A 74 -17.49 1.79 11.31
C ALA A 74 -18.90 1.48 10.74
N HIS A 75 -19.04 0.48 9.88
CA HIS A 75 -20.33 0.01 9.39
C HIS A 75 -21.18 -0.59 10.52
N ASP A 76 -20.58 -1.34 11.43
CA ASP A 76 -21.28 -1.90 12.58
C ASP A 76 -21.79 -0.79 13.52
N GLU A 77 -21.02 0.28 13.71
CA GLU A 77 -21.48 1.45 14.45
C GLU A 77 -22.69 2.12 13.77
N ILE A 78 -22.64 2.29 12.45
CA ILE A 78 -23.75 2.86 11.68
C ILE A 78 -24.99 1.96 11.78
N ASN A 79 -24.83 0.65 11.72
CA ASN A 79 -25.94 -0.30 11.87
C ASN A 79 -26.55 -0.22 13.26
N ARG A 80 -25.75 -0.16 14.33
CA ARG A 80 -26.25 0.05 15.71
C ARG A 80 -26.99 1.38 15.86
N LEU A 81 -26.48 2.44 15.21
CA LEU A 81 -27.17 3.72 15.18
C LEU A 81 -28.50 3.62 14.45
N ALA A 82 -28.54 2.95 13.29
CA ALA A 82 -29.76 2.73 12.52
C ALA A 82 -30.81 1.99 13.34
N ASP A 83 -30.44 0.92 14.03
CA ASP A 83 -31.33 0.15 14.90
C ASP A 83 -31.86 1.01 16.06
N SER A 84 -31.03 1.84 16.67
CA SER A 84 -31.41 2.75 17.75
C SER A 84 -32.38 3.83 17.27
N LEU A 85 -32.24 4.30 16.02
CA LEU A 85 -33.09 5.30 15.42
C LEU A 85 -34.45 4.73 14.96
N ARG A 86 -34.44 3.46 14.48
CA ARG A 86 -35.67 2.74 14.06
C ARG A 86 -36.50 2.28 15.24
N SER A 87 -35.85 1.79 16.31
CA SER A 87 -36.53 1.33 17.53
C SER A 87 -37.01 2.47 18.43
N GLY A 88 -36.66 3.70 18.15
CA GLY A 88 -37.19 4.90 18.79
C GLY A 88 -36.50 5.44 20.06
N PRO A 89 -35.46 4.78 20.67
CA PRO A 89 -34.80 5.36 21.83
C PRO A 89 -33.92 6.58 21.50
N LYS A 90 -33.46 6.69 20.25
CA LYS A 90 -32.72 7.85 19.74
C LYS A 90 -33.49 8.54 18.62
N ARG A 91 -33.34 9.86 18.48
CA ARG A 91 -33.93 10.64 17.42
C ARG A 91 -32.92 11.65 16.87
N VAL A 92 -33.00 11.93 15.58
CA VAL A 92 -32.19 12.97 14.95
C VAL A 92 -33.03 14.24 14.85
N PHE A 93 -32.54 15.30 15.46
CA PHE A 93 -33.20 16.62 15.44
C PHE A 93 -32.47 17.51 14.44
N VAL A 94 -33.26 18.29 13.69
CA VAL A 94 -32.76 19.27 12.74
C VAL A 94 -33.01 20.67 13.29
N LYS A 95 -31.98 21.51 13.29
CA LYS A 95 -32.13 22.92 13.56
C LYS A 95 -32.75 23.59 12.32
N ALA A 96 -34.07 23.79 12.34
CA ALA A 96 -34.78 24.42 11.26
C ALA A 96 -35.60 25.60 11.79
N SER A 97 -35.70 26.67 11.02
CA SER A 97 -36.66 27.77 11.25
C SER A 97 -37.79 27.62 10.24
N CYS A 98 -39.03 27.45 10.76
CA CYS A 98 -40.20 27.44 9.90
C CYS A 98 -40.60 28.88 9.56
N PRO A 99 -40.93 29.21 8.30
CA PRO A 99 -41.52 30.48 7.97
C PRO A 99 -42.84 30.60 8.73
N LYS A 100 -43.08 31.78 9.33
CA LYS A 100 -44.38 32.06 10.00
C LYS A 100 -45.48 31.97 8.95
N THR A 101 -46.37 31.00 9.08
CA THR A 101 -47.62 31.01 8.32
C THR A 101 -48.41 32.23 8.79
N VAL A 102 -48.68 33.16 7.89
CA VAL A 102 -49.60 34.26 8.14
C VAL A 102 -50.99 33.63 8.16
N SER A 103 -51.39 33.15 9.33
CA SER A 103 -52.79 32.75 9.55
C SER A 103 -53.55 34.01 9.94
N ASP A 104 -54.28 34.52 8.99
CA ASP A 104 -55.30 35.53 9.21
C ASP A 104 -56.54 34.83 9.80
N SER A 105 -56.47 34.47 11.08
CA SER A 105 -57.64 34.11 11.87
C SER A 105 -57.29 34.06 13.37
N THR A 106 -58.00 34.93 14.09
CA THR A 106 -58.16 35.02 15.54
C THR A 106 -58.58 33.68 16.16
N THR A 107 -57.63 32.87 16.55
CA THR A 107 -57.83 31.82 17.54
C THR A 107 -56.60 31.78 18.45
N THR A 108 -56.83 32.09 19.73
CA THR A 108 -55.93 31.89 20.86
C THR A 108 -55.53 30.42 20.92
N GLY A 109 -54.62 30.03 20.00
CA GLY A 109 -54.05 28.73 19.98
C GLY A 109 -52.76 28.77 20.78
N SER A 110 -52.73 28.00 21.86
CA SER A 110 -51.59 27.61 22.67
C SER A 110 -50.30 27.72 21.89
N VAL A 111 -49.36 28.53 22.42
CA VAL A 111 -47.92 28.49 22.01
C VAL A 111 -47.39 27.14 22.44
N GLY A 112 -47.78 26.09 21.71
CA GLY A 112 -47.22 24.75 21.86
C GLY A 112 -45.75 24.87 21.68
N ASN A 113 -45.01 24.39 22.66
CA ASN A 113 -43.58 24.20 22.66
C ASN A 113 -43.21 23.64 21.29
N ALA A 114 -42.67 24.48 20.40
CA ALA A 114 -42.22 24.04 19.07
C ALA A 114 -41.04 23.09 19.29
N GLY A 115 -41.35 21.83 19.52
CA GLY A 115 -40.36 20.76 19.66
C GLY A 115 -39.43 20.82 18.44
N ALA A 116 -38.16 20.66 18.68
CA ALA A 116 -37.17 20.64 17.60
C ALA A 116 -37.63 19.68 16.49
N ALA A 117 -37.59 20.15 15.23
CA ALA A 117 -38.01 19.37 14.08
C ALA A 117 -37.24 18.06 13.99
N GLN A 118 -37.94 16.95 13.81
CA GLN A 118 -37.36 15.61 13.66
C GLN A 118 -37.35 15.25 12.19
N LEU A 119 -36.32 14.40 11.81
CA LEU A 119 -36.28 13.80 10.49
C LEU A 119 -37.49 12.86 10.28
N SER A 120 -38.11 12.93 9.10
CA SER A 120 -39.02 11.88 8.64
C SER A 120 -38.27 10.53 8.50
N ASP A 121 -39.05 9.45 8.43
CA ASP A 121 -38.45 8.10 8.27
C ASP A 121 -37.58 8.00 7.01
N THR A 122 -38.08 8.56 5.88
CA THR A 122 -37.32 8.61 4.63
C THR A 122 -36.01 9.40 4.79
N ALA A 123 -36.07 10.61 5.33
CA ALA A 123 -34.93 11.46 5.53
C ALA A 123 -33.91 10.85 6.52
N ARG A 124 -34.38 10.04 7.48
CA ARG A 124 -33.52 9.28 8.39
C ARG A 124 -32.73 8.19 7.64
N GLU A 125 -33.39 7.45 6.76
CA GLU A 125 -32.70 6.44 5.94
C GLU A 125 -31.70 7.09 4.98
N ASP A 126 -32.03 8.23 4.37
CA ASP A 126 -31.11 9.00 3.54
C ASP A 126 -29.88 9.49 4.33
N TYR A 127 -30.09 9.96 5.56
CA TYR A 127 -29.01 10.36 6.47
C TYR A 127 -28.08 9.19 6.77
N LEU A 128 -28.62 8.01 7.09
CA LEU A 128 -27.82 6.82 7.36
C LEU A 128 -27.05 6.34 6.13
N HIS A 129 -27.66 6.45 4.95
CA HIS A 129 -27.02 6.14 3.68
C HIS A 129 -25.84 7.09 3.39
N LEU A 130 -26.08 8.40 3.50
CA LEU A 130 -25.02 9.41 3.33
C LEU A 130 -23.88 9.21 4.34
N ARG A 131 -24.19 8.92 5.59
CA ARG A 131 -23.17 8.64 6.61
C ARG A 131 -22.29 7.44 6.22
N ARG A 132 -22.89 6.38 5.68
CA ARG A 132 -22.16 5.20 5.20
C ARG A 132 -21.24 5.57 4.04
N MET A 133 -21.73 6.31 3.06
CA MET A 133 -20.93 6.78 1.92
C MET A 133 -19.76 7.66 2.35
N ILE A 134 -19.94 8.52 3.35
CA ILE A 134 -18.85 9.35 3.90
C ILE A 134 -17.77 8.49 4.53
N VAL A 135 -18.14 7.48 5.32
CA VAL A 135 -17.19 6.55 5.95
C VAL A 135 -16.44 5.75 4.89
N ASP A 136 -17.13 5.24 3.87
CA ASP A 136 -16.51 4.51 2.77
C ASP A 136 -15.44 5.34 2.05
N ASN A 137 -15.78 6.60 1.72
CA ASN A 137 -14.83 7.53 1.08
C ASN A 137 -13.66 7.87 1.99
N GLU A 138 -13.90 8.11 3.28
CA GLU A 138 -12.86 8.41 4.26
C GLU A 138 -11.85 7.25 4.38
N GLN A 139 -12.34 6.01 4.47
CA GLN A 139 -11.50 4.82 4.54
C GLN A 139 -10.71 4.60 3.24
N GLN A 140 -11.31 4.82 2.08
CA GLN A 140 -10.60 4.75 0.81
C GLN A 140 -9.47 5.78 0.74
N ILE A 141 -9.70 7.01 1.17
CA ILE A 141 -8.67 8.06 1.20
C ILE A 141 -7.54 7.68 2.17
N LYS A 142 -7.85 7.22 3.37
CA LYS A 142 -6.85 6.75 4.35
C LYS A 142 -6.01 5.61 3.81
N TYR A 143 -6.64 4.63 3.18
CA TYR A 143 -5.94 3.51 2.54
C TYR A 143 -4.98 3.98 1.44
N LEU A 144 -5.45 4.85 0.53
CA LEU A 144 -4.62 5.40 -0.54
C LEU A 144 -3.45 6.24 -0.01
N GLN A 145 -3.66 7.03 1.03
CA GLN A 145 -2.59 7.78 1.69
C GLN A 145 -1.54 6.86 2.30
N SER A 146 -1.96 5.78 2.96
CA SER A 146 -1.08 4.77 3.53
C SER A 146 -0.31 4.03 2.43
N TYR A 147 -0.98 3.69 1.33
CA TYR A 147 -0.36 3.10 0.16
C TYR A 147 0.74 4.01 -0.42
N ILE A 148 0.45 5.29 -0.65
CA ILE A 148 1.43 6.25 -1.18
C ILE A 148 2.63 6.37 -0.24
N LYS A 149 2.41 6.49 1.06
CA LYS A 149 3.50 6.57 2.06
C LYS A 149 4.41 5.35 2.04
N THR A 150 3.83 4.16 1.93
CA THR A 150 4.59 2.89 1.98
C THR A 150 5.22 2.50 0.65
N GLN A 151 4.62 2.85 -0.48
CA GLN A 151 5.09 2.42 -1.78
C GLN A 151 5.85 3.50 -2.57
N CYS A 152 5.47 4.76 -2.41
CA CYS A 152 6.01 5.83 -3.23
C CYS A 152 7.04 6.70 -2.50
N MET A 153 6.94 6.85 -1.16
CA MET A 153 7.78 7.80 -0.40
C MET A 153 8.96 7.15 0.32
N VAL A 154 9.14 5.84 0.25
CA VAL A 154 10.23 5.09 0.94
C VAL A 154 11.61 5.34 0.32
N ASN A 155 11.70 6.00 -0.83
CA ASN A 155 12.94 6.24 -1.57
C ASN A 155 13.45 7.70 -1.49
N GLN A 156 13.01 8.47 -0.50
CA GLN A 156 13.56 9.81 -0.19
C GLN A 156 14.25 9.77 1.23
#